data_d55624554950c22d06e36b745615cdd2
#
_entry.id   d55624554950c22d06e36b745615cdd2
#
_cell.length_a   1.000
_cell.length_b   1.000
_cell.length_c   1.000
_cell.angle_alpha   90.00
_cell.angle_beta   90.00
_cell.angle_gamma   90.00
#
_symmetry.space_group_name_H-M   'P 1'
#
loop_
_entity.id
_entity.type
_entity.pdbx_description
1 polymer ?
#
loop_
_entity_poly.entity_id
_entity_poly.type
_entity_poly.pdbx_seq_one_letter_code
_entity_poly.pdbx_strand_id
1 'polypeptide(L)'
;MFPLLRTAVRVEPLEGDGLTNVLHLVTLADGRKAVLRQPKVARDLPKFVVPGAPEVLAHNGRGDVLVEYVEGRTLADALPVSDEIWRSIGDAFRKIHRVGLLHNDVNLHNIIVGDGRATLIDWDNPGQGNPLDELAAFEEHLYLHGTVLPEAFWTGYGSTPDLNLLRTHRIAGCIAWLASEDWREWENDRSLKPELLARVRDWRRLLAGWLADQLRKDLLAAEIAERI
;
A
#
# COMPACT_ATOMS: atom_id res chain seq x y z
N MET A 1 4.69 21.70 19.16
CA MET A 1 5.62 20.60 19.58
C MET A 1 4.82 19.62 20.40
N PHE A 2 4.88 18.33 20.08
CA PHE A 2 4.16 17.28 20.82
C PHE A 2 4.68 17.19 22.26
N PRO A 3 3.80 17.08 23.27
CA PRO A 3 4.24 16.83 24.65
C PRO A 3 5.12 15.58 24.76
N LEU A 4 4.80 14.49 24.02
CA LEU A 4 5.57 13.26 24.00
C LEU A 4 6.99 13.42 23.42
N LEU A 5 7.23 14.36 22.51
CA LEU A 5 8.59 14.62 22.01
C LEU A 5 9.50 15.25 23.08
N ARG A 6 8.93 15.82 24.16
CA ARG A 6 9.73 16.31 25.30
C ARG A 6 10.34 15.16 26.10
N THR A 7 9.81 13.95 25.96
CA THR A 7 10.34 12.73 26.58
C THR A 7 11.18 11.90 25.60
N ALA A 8 11.39 12.37 24.36
CA ALA A 8 12.23 11.69 23.41
C ALA A 8 13.70 11.80 23.83
N VAL A 9 14.38 10.67 23.88
CA VAL A 9 15.83 10.58 24.17
C VAL A 9 16.65 10.56 22.90
N ARG A 10 16.04 10.20 21.76
CA ARG A 10 16.68 10.17 20.44
C ARG A 10 15.66 10.42 19.33
N VAL A 11 16.06 11.20 18.34
CA VAL A 11 15.29 11.44 17.11
C VAL A 11 16.26 11.34 15.93
N GLU A 12 15.98 10.45 15.00
CA GLU A 12 16.83 10.17 13.84
C GLU A 12 16.00 10.22 12.57
N PRO A 13 16.57 10.72 11.46
CA PRO A 13 15.91 10.57 10.16
C PRO A 13 15.67 9.08 9.89
N LEU A 14 14.45 8.75 9.48
CA LEU A 14 14.14 7.43 8.96
C LEU A 14 14.29 7.49 7.44
N GLU A 15 15.30 6.80 6.93
CA GLU A 15 15.54 6.75 5.49
C GLU A 15 14.38 6.03 4.80
N GLY A 16 13.82 6.65 3.78
CA GLY A 16 12.75 6.10 2.97
C GLY A 16 12.45 7.05 1.81
N ASP A 17 11.92 6.49 0.74
CA ASP A 17 11.50 7.26 -0.44
C ASP A 17 10.15 7.98 -0.22
N GLY A 18 9.87 8.42 1.02
CA GLY A 18 8.63 9.09 1.38
C GLY A 18 8.34 10.29 0.48
N LEU A 19 7.46 10.10 -0.51
CA LEU A 19 7.08 11.16 -1.46
C LEU A 19 6.34 12.29 -0.75
N THR A 20 5.51 11.96 0.23
CA THR A 20 4.55 12.86 0.86
C THR A 20 4.95 13.29 2.27
N ASN A 21 5.77 12.53 2.98
CA ASN A 21 6.13 12.73 4.38
C ASN A 21 7.64 12.80 4.59
N VAL A 22 8.06 13.58 5.58
CA VAL A 22 9.38 13.47 6.21
C VAL A 22 9.21 12.58 7.44
N LEU A 23 10.04 11.54 7.55
CA LEU A 23 9.93 10.52 8.60
C LEU A 23 11.11 10.59 9.56
N HIS A 24 10.82 10.43 10.84
CA HIS A 24 11.84 10.31 11.88
C HIS A 24 11.52 9.15 12.81
N LEU A 25 12.52 8.34 13.13
CA LEU A 25 12.45 7.37 14.21
C LEU A 25 12.68 8.11 15.55
N VAL A 26 11.74 7.94 16.46
CA VAL A 26 11.78 8.56 17.80
C VAL A 26 11.90 7.46 18.83
N THR A 27 12.92 7.54 19.69
CA THR A 27 13.03 6.70 20.89
C THR A 27 12.56 7.49 22.09
N LEU A 28 11.54 7.00 22.78
CA LEU A 28 10.99 7.61 24.00
C LEU A 28 11.80 7.23 25.23
N ALA A 29 11.64 7.96 26.33
CA ALA A 29 12.37 7.73 27.58
C ALA A 29 12.10 6.35 28.22
N ASP A 30 10.94 5.76 27.93
CA ASP A 30 10.56 4.41 28.36
C ASP A 30 11.11 3.29 27.44
N GLY A 31 11.90 3.65 26.43
CA GLY A 31 12.49 2.73 25.48
C GLY A 31 11.60 2.36 24.28
N ARG A 32 10.32 2.77 24.27
CA ARG A 32 9.44 2.55 23.12
C ARG A 32 9.93 3.37 21.93
N LYS A 33 9.73 2.81 20.75
CA LYS A 33 9.99 3.48 19.47
C LYS A 33 8.67 3.99 18.87
N ALA A 34 8.77 5.10 18.17
CA ALA A 34 7.67 5.71 17.44
C ALA A 34 8.17 6.29 16.12
N VAL A 35 7.29 6.51 15.16
CA VAL A 35 7.58 7.21 13.90
C VAL A 35 6.89 8.56 13.95
N LEU A 36 7.67 9.64 13.87
CA LEU A 36 7.14 10.97 13.63
C LEU A 36 7.01 11.14 12.11
N ARG A 37 5.79 11.37 11.66
CA ARG A 37 5.45 11.64 10.27
C ARG A 37 5.07 13.10 10.12
N GLN A 38 5.77 13.82 9.26
CA GLN A 38 5.55 15.24 9.00
C GLN A 38 5.20 15.40 7.53
N PRO A 39 3.95 15.73 7.18
CA PRO A 39 3.56 15.90 5.80
C PRO A 39 4.29 17.10 5.18
N LYS A 40 4.79 16.94 3.96
CA LYS A 40 5.41 18.03 3.21
C LYS A 40 4.42 19.14 2.86
N VAL A 41 3.14 18.78 2.72
CA VAL A 41 2.01 19.69 2.56
C VAL A 41 1.04 19.45 3.69
N ALA A 42 0.65 20.53 4.40
CA ALA A 42 -0.28 20.42 5.52
C ALA A 42 -1.61 19.79 5.08
N ARG A 43 -2.11 18.83 5.86
CA ARG A 43 -3.36 18.12 5.59
C ARG A 43 -4.08 17.74 6.87
N ASP A 44 -5.39 17.51 6.74
CA ASP A 44 -6.19 16.98 7.84
C ASP A 44 -5.85 15.50 8.09
N LEU A 45 -5.90 15.09 9.34
CA LEU A 45 -5.75 13.70 9.70
C LEU A 45 -7.03 12.91 9.41
N PRO A 46 -6.90 11.64 8.99
CA PRO A 46 -8.04 10.76 8.87
C PRO A 46 -8.76 10.62 10.22
N LYS A 47 -10.10 10.72 10.20
CA LYS A 47 -10.94 10.62 11.41
C LYS A 47 -11.43 9.19 11.70
N PHE A 48 -10.78 8.18 11.10
CA PHE A 48 -11.20 6.79 11.23
C PHE A 48 -10.36 6.08 12.30
N VAL A 49 -11.06 5.25 13.09
CA VAL A 49 -10.37 4.22 13.88
C VAL A 49 -10.18 3.01 12.97
N VAL A 50 -8.94 2.72 12.64
CA VAL A 50 -8.61 1.64 11.69
C VAL A 50 -8.23 0.37 12.46
N PRO A 51 -8.96 -0.73 12.30
CA PRO A 51 -8.63 -1.99 12.98
C PRO A 51 -7.25 -2.52 12.55
N GLY A 52 -6.34 -2.69 13.51
CA GLY A 52 -5.01 -3.25 13.26
C GLY A 52 -3.99 -2.27 12.70
N ALA A 53 -4.32 -0.98 12.57
CA ALA A 53 -3.33 0.06 12.28
C ALA A 53 -2.43 0.32 13.50
N PRO A 54 -1.20 0.83 13.30
CA PRO A 54 -0.36 1.31 14.39
C PRO A 54 -1.06 2.38 15.23
N GLU A 55 -0.84 2.36 16.53
CA GLU A 55 -1.44 3.32 17.45
C GLU A 55 -0.98 4.75 17.13
N VAL A 56 -1.92 5.68 17.05
CA VAL A 56 -1.61 7.11 16.96
C VAL A 56 -1.35 7.63 18.38
N LEU A 57 -0.08 7.83 18.72
CA LEU A 57 0.35 8.27 20.05
C LEU A 57 0.13 9.75 20.28
N ALA A 58 0.25 10.56 19.22
CA ALA A 58 -0.01 12.00 19.27
C ALA A 58 -0.18 12.57 17.86
N HIS A 59 -0.89 13.69 17.76
CA HIS A 59 -1.01 14.47 16.52
C HIS A 59 -1.12 15.97 16.82
N ASN A 60 -0.87 16.82 15.82
CA ASN A 60 -1.09 18.26 15.92
C ASN A 60 -2.05 18.76 14.82
N GLY A 61 -2.45 20.02 14.91
CA GLY A 61 -3.36 20.63 13.91
C GLY A 61 -2.72 20.95 12.55
N ARG A 62 -1.45 20.54 12.32
CA ARG A 62 -0.74 20.72 11.04
C ARG A 62 -0.60 19.44 10.24
N GLY A 63 -1.14 18.34 10.78
CA GLY A 63 -1.05 17.03 10.16
C GLY A 63 0.20 16.22 10.57
N ASP A 64 1.08 16.73 11.44
CA ASP A 64 2.14 15.90 12.00
C ASP A 64 1.53 14.84 12.91
N VAL A 65 2.02 13.60 12.81
CA VAL A 65 1.53 12.44 13.57
C VAL A 65 2.72 11.69 14.15
N LEU A 66 2.60 11.33 15.41
CA LEU A 66 3.49 10.37 16.06
C LEU A 66 2.73 9.05 16.17
N VAL A 67 3.21 8.03 15.50
CA VAL A 67 2.60 6.70 15.50
C VAL A 67 3.54 5.66 16.10
N GLU A 68 2.99 4.59 16.62
CA GLU A 68 3.75 3.41 17.07
C GLU A 68 4.70 2.93 15.95
N TYR A 69 5.94 2.59 16.32
CA TYR A 69 6.86 1.98 15.40
C TYR A 69 6.56 0.47 15.29
N VAL A 70 6.35 0.00 14.08
CA VAL A 70 6.16 -1.41 13.78
C VAL A 70 7.51 -2.03 13.44
N GLU A 71 7.95 -2.97 14.27
CA GLU A 71 9.20 -3.73 14.03
C GLU A 71 9.01 -4.70 12.85
N GLY A 72 9.99 -4.72 11.95
CA GLY A 72 9.97 -5.63 10.80
C GLY A 72 10.61 -5.04 9.56
N ARG A 73 10.34 -5.68 8.44
CA ARG A 73 10.75 -5.23 7.09
C ARG A 73 9.50 -4.97 6.24
N THR A 74 9.62 -4.13 5.24
CA THR A 74 8.53 -3.98 4.26
C THR A 74 8.31 -5.29 3.53
N LEU A 75 7.09 -5.55 3.08
CA LEU A 75 6.82 -6.75 2.27
C LEU A 75 7.66 -6.75 0.99
N ALA A 76 7.92 -5.58 0.40
CA ALA A 76 8.79 -5.45 -0.77
C ALA A 76 10.20 -5.99 -0.52
N ASP A 77 10.76 -5.73 0.67
CA ASP A 77 12.11 -6.17 1.04
C ASP A 77 12.15 -7.58 1.62
N ALA A 78 10.99 -8.10 2.06
CA ALA A 78 10.89 -9.40 2.72
C ALA A 78 10.57 -10.55 1.75
N LEU A 79 10.02 -10.26 0.56
CA LEU A 79 9.66 -11.28 -0.42
C LEU A 79 10.86 -12.16 -0.81
N PRO A 80 10.66 -13.48 -0.98
CA PRO A 80 9.43 -14.23 -0.74
C PRO A 80 9.16 -14.45 0.76
N VAL A 81 7.89 -14.49 1.15
CA VAL A 81 7.45 -14.71 2.53
C VAL A 81 6.68 -16.02 2.68
N SER A 82 6.54 -16.50 3.93
CA SER A 82 5.82 -17.74 4.25
C SER A 82 4.30 -17.61 4.08
N ASP A 83 3.63 -18.76 4.00
CA ASP A 83 2.16 -18.84 3.98
C ASP A 83 1.52 -18.22 5.24
N GLU A 84 2.20 -18.27 6.38
CA GLU A 84 1.75 -17.64 7.61
C GLU A 84 1.65 -16.12 7.47
N ILE A 85 2.67 -15.50 6.88
CA ILE A 85 2.66 -14.07 6.56
C ILE A 85 1.57 -13.73 5.55
N TRP A 86 1.38 -14.54 4.50
CA TRP A 86 0.31 -14.33 3.54
C TRP A 86 -1.07 -14.40 4.19
N ARG A 87 -1.31 -15.36 5.10
CA ARG A 87 -2.55 -15.43 5.87
C ARG A 87 -2.74 -14.18 6.74
N SER A 88 -1.66 -13.70 7.37
CA SER A 88 -1.71 -12.49 8.19
C SER A 88 -2.03 -11.25 7.36
N ILE A 89 -1.47 -11.12 6.14
CA ILE A 89 -1.82 -10.03 5.21
C ILE A 89 -3.31 -10.13 4.85
N GLY A 90 -3.80 -11.30 4.44
CA GLY A 90 -5.22 -11.50 4.13
C GLY A 90 -6.15 -11.15 5.29
N ASP A 91 -5.78 -11.53 6.53
CA ASP A 91 -6.54 -11.18 7.73
C ASP A 91 -6.56 -9.66 8.00
N ALA A 92 -5.45 -8.96 7.74
CA ALA A 92 -5.38 -7.51 7.87
C ALA A 92 -6.35 -6.82 6.88
N PHE A 93 -6.35 -7.20 5.60
CA PHE A 93 -7.31 -6.71 4.61
C PHE A 93 -8.75 -7.03 4.99
N ARG A 94 -9.02 -8.28 5.44
CA ARG A 94 -10.35 -8.67 5.89
C ARG A 94 -10.88 -7.79 7.02
N LYS A 95 -10.04 -7.44 7.98
CA LYS A 95 -10.43 -6.62 9.15
C LYS A 95 -10.92 -5.24 8.72
N ILE A 96 -10.21 -4.58 7.80
CA ILE A 96 -10.58 -3.25 7.32
C ILE A 96 -11.79 -3.31 6.39
N HIS A 97 -11.84 -4.25 5.47
CA HIS A 97 -12.96 -4.41 4.54
C HIS A 97 -14.28 -4.75 5.25
N ARG A 98 -14.24 -5.51 6.36
CA ARG A 98 -15.45 -5.81 7.17
C ARG A 98 -16.09 -4.58 7.81
N VAL A 99 -15.33 -3.54 8.06
CA VAL A 99 -15.87 -2.26 8.57
C VAL A 99 -16.11 -1.24 7.46
N GLY A 100 -16.01 -1.67 6.19
CA GLY A 100 -16.26 -0.83 5.01
C GLY A 100 -15.13 0.16 4.72
N LEU A 101 -13.94 -0.05 5.29
CA LEU A 101 -12.77 0.79 5.03
C LEU A 101 -11.86 0.17 3.97
N LEU A 102 -11.26 1.04 3.17
CA LEU A 102 -10.15 0.76 2.28
C LEU A 102 -8.93 1.55 2.75
N HIS A 103 -7.75 1.01 2.49
CA HIS A 103 -6.48 1.69 2.73
C HIS A 103 -6.21 2.76 1.66
N ASN A 104 -6.57 2.46 0.42
CA ASN A 104 -6.39 3.28 -0.80
C ASN A 104 -4.93 3.57 -1.20
N ASP A 105 -3.96 2.92 -0.54
CA ASP A 105 -2.54 2.99 -0.90
C ASP A 105 -1.82 1.68 -0.50
N VAL A 106 -2.33 0.55 -1.01
CA VAL A 106 -1.87 -0.81 -0.65
C VAL A 106 -0.63 -1.25 -1.43
N ASN A 107 0.40 -0.45 -1.45
CA ASN A 107 1.68 -0.88 -2.02
C ASN A 107 2.47 -1.75 -1.03
N LEU A 108 3.49 -2.49 -1.53
CA LEU A 108 4.25 -3.44 -0.74
C LEU A 108 5.15 -2.80 0.33
N HIS A 109 5.45 -1.51 0.19
CA HIS A 109 6.21 -0.76 1.19
C HIS A 109 5.34 -0.32 2.37
N ASN A 110 4.01 -0.32 2.19
CA ASN A 110 3.03 0.00 3.22
C ASN A 110 2.56 -1.22 4.02
N ILE A 111 3.24 -2.35 3.88
CA ILE A 111 3.00 -3.58 4.64
C ILE A 111 4.29 -3.98 5.35
N ILE A 112 4.30 -3.89 6.68
CA ILE A 112 5.44 -4.35 7.50
C ILE A 112 5.20 -5.80 7.90
N VAL A 113 6.21 -6.64 7.70
CA VAL A 113 6.21 -8.05 8.13
C VAL A 113 7.27 -8.27 9.20
N GLY A 114 6.83 -8.79 10.33
CA GLY A 114 7.68 -9.09 11.49
C GLY A 114 6.96 -10.02 12.45
N ASP A 115 7.69 -10.85 13.19
CA ASP A 115 7.18 -11.77 14.21
C ASP A 115 5.99 -12.63 13.76
N GLY A 116 6.05 -13.15 12.52
CA GLY A 116 4.97 -13.97 11.94
C GLY A 116 3.72 -13.20 11.57
N ARG A 117 3.73 -11.87 11.57
CA ARG A 117 2.57 -10.99 11.32
C ARG A 117 2.83 -9.97 10.23
N ALA A 118 1.72 -9.46 9.69
CA ALA A 118 1.73 -8.32 8.79
C ALA A 118 0.91 -7.18 9.38
N THR A 119 1.41 -5.96 9.23
CA THR A 119 0.73 -4.73 9.66
C THR A 119 0.69 -3.74 8.51
N LEU A 120 -0.50 -3.23 8.19
CA LEU A 120 -0.67 -2.16 7.22
C LEU A 120 -0.31 -0.82 7.89
N ILE A 121 0.54 -0.06 7.23
CA ILE A 121 1.01 1.26 7.69
C ILE A 121 0.67 2.32 6.64
N ASP A 122 0.91 3.58 6.95
CA ASP A 122 0.66 4.72 6.05
C ASP A 122 -0.83 4.96 5.73
N TRP A 123 -1.61 5.15 6.78
CA TRP A 123 -3.05 5.41 6.72
C TRP A 123 -3.36 6.88 6.44
N ASP A 124 -2.84 7.40 5.33
CA ASP A 124 -3.02 8.81 4.97
C ASP A 124 -4.32 9.07 4.21
N ASN A 125 -4.80 8.08 3.44
CA ASN A 125 -5.94 8.20 2.55
C ASN A 125 -7.02 7.12 2.77
N PRO A 126 -7.33 6.70 4.01
CA PRO A 126 -8.35 5.69 4.21
C PRO A 126 -9.70 6.22 3.72
N GLY A 127 -10.48 5.34 3.13
CA GLY A 127 -11.77 5.72 2.57
C GLY A 127 -12.77 4.57 2.57
N GLN A 128 -13.96 4.83 2.05
CA GLN A 128 -14.96 3.81 1.77
C GLN A 128 -14.95 3.47 0.28
N GLY A 129 -15.22 2.22 -0.07
CA GLY A 129 -15.24 1.81 -1.47
C GLY A 129 -15.50 0.32 -1.64
N ASN A 130 -15.26 -0.17 -2.84
CA ASN A 130 -15.39 -1.58 -3.16
C ASN A 130 -14.08 -2.32 -2.81
N PRO A 131 -14.09 -3.31 -1.90
CA PRO A 131 -12.91 -4.12 -1.59
C PRO A 131 -12.21 -4.73 -2.80
N LEU A 132 -12.93 -5.01 -3.89
CA LEU A 132 -12.33 -5.56 -5.10
C LEU A 132 -11.39 -4.57 -5.80
N ASP A 133 -11.64 -3.26 -5.70
CA ASP A 133 -10.74 -2.26 -6.27
C ASP A 133 -9.39 -2.27 -5.54
N GLU A 134 -9.40 -2.39 -4.22
CA GLU A 134 -8.19 -2.46 -3.41
C GLU A 134 -7.44 -3.77 -3.60
N LEU A 135 -8.13 -4.90 -3.64
CA LEU A 135 -7.53 -6.20 -3.93
C LEU A 135 -6.91 -6.23 -5.32
N ALA A 136 -7.57 -5.63 -6.30
CA ALA A 136 -7.05 -5.48 -7.66
C ALA A 136 -5.78 -4.63 -7.71
N ALA A 137 -5.77 -3.48 -7.00
CA ALA A 137 -4.59 -2.63 -6.86
C ALA A 137 -3.44 -3.38 -6.17
N PHE A 138 -3.74 -4.17 -5.13
CA PHE A 138 -2.72 -4.98 -4.46
C PHE A 138 -2.14 -6.05 -5.40
N GLU A 139 -2.95 -6.73 -6.22
CA GLU A 139 -2.45 -7.64 -7.25
C GLU A 139 -1.57 -6.95 -8.29
N GLU A 140 -1.86 -5.70 -8.66
CA GLU A 140 -0.99 -4.93 -9.54
C GLU A 140 0.38 -4.69 -8.92
N HIS A 141 0.43 -4.26 -7.67
CA HIS A 141 1.70 -4.08 -6.97
C HIS A 141 2.49 -5.38 -6.84
N LEU A 142 1.82 -6.50 -6.56
CA LEU A 142 2.47 -7.83 -6.53
C LEU A 142 3.05 -8.20 -7.90
N TYR A 143 2.28 -7.97 -8.96
CA TYR A 143 2.75 -8.23 -10.33
C TYR A 143 4.01 -7.43 -10.68
N LEU A 144 4.07 -6.14 -10.27
CA LEU A 144 5.25 -5.29 -10.48
C LEU A 144 6.50 -5.79 -9.72
N HIS A 145 6.30 -6.60 -8.67
CA HIS A 145 7.36 -7.26 -7.91
C HIS A 145 7.57 -8.73 -8.30
N GLY A 146 6.97 -9.17 -9.43
CA GLY A 146 7.16 -10.51 -9.97
C GLY A 146 6.48 -11.62 -9.14
N THR A 147 5.45 -11.29 -8.36
CA THR A 147 4.71 -12.24 -7.54
C THR A 147 3.19 -12.14 -7.76
N VAL A 148 2.44 -13.03 -7.14
CA VAL A 148 0.98 -13.12 -7.25
C VAL A 148 0.38 -13.41 -5.87
N LEU A 149 -0.92 -13.15 -5.70
CA LEU A 149 -1.63 -13.54 -4.49
C LEU A 149 -1.71 -15.06 -4.36
N PRO A 150 -1.11 -15.67 -3.33
CA PRO A 150 -1.19 -17.11 -3.12
C PRO A 150 -2.50 -17.49 -2.42
N GLU A 151 -2.84 -18.79 -2.45
CA GLU A 151 -4.01 -19.33 -1.77
C GLU A 151 -4.02 -19.02 -0.25
N ALA A 152 -2.84 -18.97 0.36
CA ALA A 152 -2.69 -18.61 1.76
C ALA A 152 -3.26 -17.23 2.10
N PHE A 153 -3.13 -16.25 1.19
CA PHE A 153 -3.75 -14.94 1.35
C PHE A 153 -5.29 -15.05 1.44
N TRP A 154 -5.91 -15.79 0.52
CA TRP A 154 -7.37 -15.98 0.49
C TRP A 154 -7.87 -16.73 1.73
N THR A 155 -7.07 -17.68 2.22
CA THR A 155 -7.36 -18.35 3.50
C THR A 155 -7.43 -17.34 4.65
N GLY A 156 -6.50 -16.40 4.73
CA GLY A 156 -6.48 -15.34 5.74
C GLY A 156 -7.61 -14.31 5.53
N TYR A 157 -7.87 -13.95 4.28
CA TYR A 157 -8.98 -13.05 3.91
C TYR A 157 -10.34 -13.65 4.20
N GLY A 158 -10.43 -14.99 4.25
CA GLY A 158 -11.64 -15.74 4.63
C GLY A 158 -12.61 -16.05 3.49
N SER A 159 -12.30 -15.62 2.28
CA SER A 159 -13.00 -15.96 1.04
C SER A 159 -12.15 -15.66 -0.18
N THR A 160 -12.38 -16.40 -1.24
CA THR A 160 -11.83 -16.05 -2.57
C THR A 160 -12.96 -15.39 -3.36
N PRO A 161 -12.79 -14.17 -3.90
CA PRO A 161 -13.81 -13.55 -4.74
C PRO A 161 -13.91 -14.28 -6.08
N ASP A 162 -14.92 -13.94 -6.88
CA ASP A 162 -14.93 -14.31 -8.28
C ASP A 162 -13.70 -13.71 -8.96
N LEU A 163 -12.79 -14.56 -9.42
CA LEU A 163 -11.52 -14.14 -10.02
C LEU A 163 -11.71 -13.42 -11.36
N ASN A 164 -12.80 -13.68 -12.09
CA ASN A 164 -13.12 -12.94 -13.30
C ASN A 164 -13.58 -11.52 -12.97
N LEU A 165 -14.36 -11.37 -11.90
CA LEU A 165 -14.77 -10.06 -11.42
C LEU A 165 -13.56 -9.28 -10.88
N LEU A 166 -12.69 -9.90 -10.09
CA LEU A 166 -11.45 -9.28 -9.62
C LEU A 166 -10.56 -8.83 -10.80
N ARG A 167 -10.41 -9.68 -11.82
CA ARG A 167 -9.69 -9.35 -13.05
C ARG A 167 -10.31 -8.13 -13.76
N THR A 168 -11.65 -8.04 -13.80
CA THR A 168 -12.35 -6.89 -14.38
C THR A 168 -12.02 -5.61 -13.63
N HIS A 169 -12.05 -5.62 -12.31
CA HIS A 169 -11.64 -4.49 -11.46
C HIS A 169 -10.18 -4.11 -11.71
N ARG A 170 -9.29 -5.09 -11.83
CA ARG A 170 -7.88 -4.85 -12.12
C ARG A 170 -7.67 -4.20 -13.50
N ILE A 171 -8.39 -4.65 -14.54
CA ILE A 171 -8.35 -4.01 -15.86
C ILE A 171 -8.82 -2.55 -15.76
N ALA A 172 -9.94 -2.30 -15.09
CA ALA A 172 -10.49 -0.95 -14.92
C ALA A 172 -9.52 -0.03 -14.15
N GLY A 173 -8.95 -0.52 -13.03
CA GLY A 173 -7.95 0.21 -12.25
C GLY A 173 -6.69 0.52 -13.05
N CYS A 174 -6.16 -0.46 -13.78
CA CYS A 174 -5.00 -0.30 -14.64
C CYS A 174 -5.24 0.76 -15.74
N ILE A 175 -6.41 0.75 -16.39
CA ILE A 175 -6.79 1.77 -17.37
C ILE A 175 -6.84 3.16 -16.72
N ALA A 176 -7.53 3.29 -15.58
CA ALA A 176 -7.66 4.55 -14.88
C ALA A 176 -6.28 5.10 -14.48
N TRP A 177 -5.41 4.25 -13.94
CA TRP A 177 -4.08 4.63 -13.51
C TRP A 177 -3.18 5.04 -14.68
N LEU A 178 -3.14 4.27 -15.77
CA LEU A 178 -2.37 4.60 -16.98
C LEU A 178 -2.86 5.89 -17.68
N ALA A 179 -4.15 6.22 -17.53
CA ALA A 179 -4.75 7.43 -18.06
C ALA A 179 -4.62 8.65 -17.14
N SER A 180 -4.20 8.46 -15.87
CA SER A 180 -4.10 9.57 -14.91
C SER A 180 -3.03 10.58 -15.32
N GLU A 181 -3.19 11.83 -14.84
CA GLU A 181 -2.19 12.89 -15.05
C GLU A 181 -0.99 12.75 -14.11
N ASP A 182 -1.11 11.96 -13.03
CA ASP A 182 -0.07 11.76 -12.02
C ASP A 182 1.27 11.31 -12.63
N TRP A 183 1.23 10.48 -13.68
CA TRP A 183 2.42 10.07 -14.40
C TRP A 183 3.19 11.23 -15.00
N ARG A 184 2.48 12.22 -15.57
CA ARG A 184 3.09 13.41 -16.16
C ARG A 184 3.66 14.31 -15.09
N GLU A 185 2.98 14.43 -13.95
CA GLU A 185 3.46 15.19 -12.81
C GLU A 185 4.74 14.56 -12.27
N TRP A 186 4.76 13.25 -12.03
CA TRP A 186 5.95 12.55 -11.56
C TRP A 186 7.11 12.58 -12.57
N GLU A 187 6.84 12.38 -13.87
CA GLU A 187 7.88 12.46 -14.92
C GLU A 187 8.50 13.86 -15.03
N ASN A 188 7.78 14.90 -14.65
CA ASN A 188 8.22 16.29 -14.67
C ASN A 188 8.74 16.79 -13.31
N ASP A 189 8.57 16.03 -12.24
CA ASP A 189 9.04 16.41 -10.92
C ASP A 189 10.55 16.23 -10.79
N ARG A 190 11.24 17.36 -10.88
CA ARG A 190 12.71 17.42 -10.77
C ARG A 190 13.24 17.15 -9.36
N SER A 191 12.37 17.06 -8.36
CA SER A 191 12.72 16.70 -6.97
C SER A 191 12.86 15.19 -6.76
N LEU A 192 12.29 14.38 -7.67
CA LEU A 192 12.37 12.93 -7.59
C LEU A 192 13.76 12.42 -7.96
N LYS A 193 14.24 11.42 -7.22
CA LYS A 193 15.51 10.75 -7.51
C LYS A 193 15.43 10.05 -8.89
N PRO A 194 16.50 10.10 -9.70
CA PRO A 194 16.53 9.46 -11.02
C PRO A 194 16.14 7.97 -11.00
N GLU A 195 16.54 7.26 -9.93
CA GLU A 195 16.26 5.83 -9.76
C GLU A 195 14.75 5.58 -9.57
N LEU A 196 14.06 6.48 -8.83
CA LEU A 196 12.62 6.40 -8.65
C LEU A 196 11.89 6.67 -9.96
N LEU A 197 12.31 7.68 -10.72
CA LEU A 197 11.75 7.97 -12.04
C LEU A 197 11.94 6.80 -13.02
N ALA A 198 13.09 6.15 -13.01
CA ALA A 198 13.33 4.96 -13.82
C ALA A 198 12.37 3.84 -13.45
N ARG A 199 12.19 3.57 -12.15
CA ARG A 199 11.26 2.56 -11.62
C ARG A 199 9.81 2.85 -12.01
N VAL A 200 9.36 4.10 -11.89
CA VAL A 200 8.01 4.53 -12.29
C VAL A 200 7.76 4.27 -13.79
N ARG A 201 8.73 4.59 -14.65
CA ARG A 201 8.64 4.33 -16.10
C ARG A 201 8.59 2.84 -16.42
N ASP A 202 9.35 2.02 -15.71
CA ASP A 202 9.33 0.58 -15.85
C ASP A 202 7.98 -0.01 -15.42
N TRP A 203 7.42 0.42 -14.31
CA TRP A 203 6.09 0.05 -13.84
C TRP A 203 5.01 0.38 -14.88
N ARG A 204 5.02 1.61 -15.39
CA ARG A 204 4.07 2.02 -16.45
C ARG A 204 4.16 1.11 -17.67
N ARG A 205 5.37 0.75 -18.11
CA ARG A 205 5.59 -0.16 -19.23
C ARG A 205 5.07 -1.57 -18.95
N LEU A 206 5.34 -2.09 -17.76
CA LEU A 206 4.89 -3.42 -17.33
C LEU A 206 3.36 -3.50 -17.29
N LEU A 207 2.70 -2.51 -16.69
CA LEU A 207 1.24 -2.46 -16.61
C LEU A 207 0.59 -2.30 -17.99
N ALA A 208 1.13 -1.45 -18.86
CA ALA A 208 0.64 -1.31 -20.22
C ALA A 208 0.78 -2.63 -21.01
N GLY A 209 1.89 -3.34 -20.81
CA GLY A 209 2.13 -4.65 -21.42
C GLY A 209 1.14 -5.71 -20.91
N TRP A 210 0.93 -5.77 -19.59
CA TRP A 210 -0.05 -6.65 -18.97
C TRP A 210 -1.47 -6.39 -19.49
N LEU A 211 -1.90 -5.12 -19.51
CA LEU A 211 -3.22 -4.71 -20.01
C LEU A 211 -3.42 -5.13 -21.47
N ALA A 212 -2.45 -4.87 -22.33
CA ALA A 212 -2.50 -5.26 -23.73
C ALA A 212 -2.61 -6.78 -23.92
N ASP A 213 -1.97 -7.57 -23.05
CA ASP A 213 -2.10 -9.03 -23.06
C ASP A 213 -3.50 -9.50 -22.64
N GLN A 214 -4.07 -8.87 -21.59
CA GLN A 214 -5.44 -9.19 -21.15
C GLN A 214 -6.47 -8.91 -22.25
N LEU A 215 -6.41 -7.73 -22.87
CA LEU A 215 -7.34 -7.36 -23.93
C LEU A 215 -7.23 -8.25 -25.16
N ARG A 216 -6.01 -8.70 -25.52
CA ARG A 216 -5.79 -9.68 -26.60
C ARG A 216 -6.46 -11.03 -26.31
N LYS A 217 -6.37 -11.50 -25.07
CA LYS A 217 -7.01 -12.77 -24.65
C LYS A 217 -8.52 -12.69 -24.76
N ASP A 218 -9.12 -11.54 -24.39
CA ASP A 218 -10.57 -11.34 -24.47
C ASP A 218 -11.05 -11.29 -25.94
N LEU A 219 -10.31 -10.60 -26.81
CA LEU A 219 -10.62 -10.56 -28.25
C LEU A 219 -10.56 -11.96 -28.87
N LEU A 220 -9.53 -12.73 -28.58
CA LEU A 220 -9.39 -14.10 -29.07
C LEU A 220 -10.52 -15.00 -28.58
N ALA A 221 -10.91 -14.88 -27.30
CA ALA A 221 -12.03 -15.63 -26.73
C ALA A 221 -13.36 -15.29 -27.43
N ALA A 222 -13.61 -14.01 -27.72
CA ALA A 222 -14.79 -13.57 -28.46
C ALA A 222 -14.81 -14.13 -29.88
N GLU A 223 -13.69 -14.07 -30.63
CA GLU A 223 -13.58 -14.63 -31.99
C GLU A 223 -13.83 -16.14 -32.01
N ILE A 224 -13.38 -16.88 -31.00
CA ILE A 224 -13.63 -18.32 -30.89
C ILE A 224 -15.12 -18.57 -30.62
N ALA A 225 -15.75 -17.79 -29.72
CA ALA A 225 -17.17 -17.95 -29.41
C ALA A 225 -18.09 -17.67 -30.61
N GLU A 226 -17.71 -16.75 -31.51
CA GLU A 226 -18.47 -16.44 -32.72
C GLU A 226 -18.37 -17.55 -33.77
N ARG A 227 -17.40 -18.46 -33.65
CA ARG A 227 -17.16 -19.56 -34.63
C ARG A 227 -17.78 -20.91 -34.21
N ILE A 228 -18.30 -21.00 -32.98
CA ILE A 228 -19.00 -22.18 -32.42
C ILE A 228 -20.51 -21.97 -32.51
#